data_76ca6d706121163ff48e4c6e06069937
#
_entry.id   76ca6d706121163ff48e4c6e06069937
#
_cell.length_a   1.000
_cell.length_b   1.000
_cell.length_c   1.000
_cell.angle_alpha   90.00
_cell.angle_beta   90.00
_cell.angle_gamma   90.00
#
_symmetry.space_group_name_H-M   'P 1'
#
loop_
_entity.id
_entity.type
_entity.pdbx_description
1 polymer ?
#
loop_
_entity_poly.entity_id
_entity_poly.type
_entity_poly.pdbx_seq_one_letter_code
_entity_poly.pdbx_strand_id
1 'polypeptide(L)'
;MSNWLPLIATLFIQVMVSMALLTLPVMAPIAAKDLAVSPAMVGVYIAITYAGAMFSSLTSGTSVTRFGPIRVSQLGLILCASGLCLCAVPWLPAIGLGALLIGLGYGPITPSSSQILARTTPAHQMSLVFSIKQTGVPAGSMLAGAIVPSLMLGIGWQLSLISVALVCLTSALLSQPLRDQMDDQRQPGLQLKLSTLLAPIRMVLSHRALATMAGCSFMFSMVQMSLTTYLVTFLHDDLTYGLVTAGLLLSITQAGGIVGRIVWGYLADQFFSPQKMLAGLATSMALCAAATPLLLPILPVYGVWILLLLFGASAIGWNGVYLAEVAKQAPEGKASAATGGTLTFTFLGVVIGPPLFGALSTLFGTYGAGFWALAAISSLCSLVLWRLKPSPSN
;
A
#
# COMPACT_ATOMS: atom_id res chain seq x y z
N MET A 1 13.03 -17.22 -23.17
CA MET A 1 12.25 -17.28 -21.90
C MET A 1 10.92 -16.60 -22.14
N SER A 2 9.84 -17.12 -21.55
CA SER A 2 8.53 -16.46 -21.61
C SER A 2 8.68 -15.05 -21.07
N ASN A 3 8.24 -14.02 -21.80
CA ASN A 3 8.26 -12.60 -21.38
C ASN A 3 7.47 -12.34 -20.09
N TRP A 4 6.75 -13.34 -19.59
CA TRP A 4 5.89 -13.27 -18.40
C TRP A 4 6.56 -13.70 -17.10
N LEU A 5 7.67 -14.45 -17.15
CA LEU A 5 8.34 -14.95 -15.94
C LEU A 5 8.81 -13.81 -14.99
N PRO A 6 9.45 -12.73 -15.49
CA PRO A 6 9.82 -11.59 -14.65
C PRO A 6 8.60 -10.92 -13.99
N LEU A 7 7.50 -10.78 -14.73
CA LEU A 7 6.26 -10.22 -14.18
C LEU A 7 5.66 -11.11 -13.10
N ILE A 8 5.54 -12.42 -13.36
CA ILE A 8 4.98 -13.39 -12.38
C ILE A 8 5.83 -13.40 -11.11
N ALA A 9 7.15 -13.46 -11.24
CA ALA A 9 8.06 -13.47 -10.10
C ALA A 9 7.97 -12.18 -9.27
N THR A 10 8.01 -11.02 -9.91
CA THR A 10 7.94 -9.74 -9.22
C THR A 10 6.55 -9.47 -8.62
N LEU A 11 5.48 -9.92 -9.28
CA LEU A 11 4.11 -9.88 -8.76
C LEU A 11 3.98 -10.77 -7.51
N PHE A 12 4.46 -12.02 -7.59
CA PHE A 12 4.43 -12.95 -6.47
C PHE A 12 5.17 -12.41 -5.24
N ILE A 13 6.39 -11.89 -5.42
CA ILE A 13 7.15 -11.26 -4.33
C ILE A 13 6.37 -10.08 -3.73
N GLN A 14 5.75 -9.23 -4.57
CA GLN A 14 4.94 -8.11 -4.09
C GLN A 14 3.74 -8.57 -3.26
N VAL A 15 3.06 -9.63 -3.70
CA VAL A 15 1.93 -10.22 -2.96
C VAL A 15 2.38 -10.70 -1.59
N MET A 16 3.50 -11.41 -1.50
CA MET A 16 4.01 -11.96 -0.24
C MET A 16 4.41 -10.88 0.77
N VAL A 17 5.14 -9.85 0.35
CA VAL A 17 5.51 -8.76 1.26
C VAL A 17 4.30 -7.92 1.69
N SER A 18 3.30 -7.76 0.81
CA SER A 18 2.06 -7.04 1.15
C SER A 18 1.19 -7.86 2.11
N MET A 19 1.12 -9.18 1.96
CA MET A 19 0.48 -10.08 2.92
C MET A 19 1.18 -10.00 4.28
N ALA A 20 2.52 -10.06 4.32
CA ALA A 20 3.30 -9.96 5.54
C ALA A 20 3.01 -8.66 6.31
N LEU A 21 2.93 -7.53 5.61
CA LEU A 21 2.66 -6.21 6.21
C LEU A 21 1.30 -6.17 6.91
N LEU A 22 0.27 -6.76 6.31
CA LEU A 22 -1.10 -6.72 6.83
C LEU A 22 -1.48 -7.90 7.74
N THR A 23 -0.60 -8.87 7.93
CA THR A 23 -0.91 -10.05 8.76
C THR A 23 -1.28 -9.65 10.18
N LEU A 24 -0.49 -8.82 10.87
CA LEU A 24 -0.81 -8.36 12.23
C LEU A 24 -2.03 -7.43 12.27
N PRO A 25 -2.19 -6.42 11.40
CA PRO A 25 -3.38 -5.57 11.35
C PRO A 25 -4.71 -6.32 11.26
N VAL A 26 -4.79 -7.39 10.48
CA VAL A 26 -6.01 -8.19 10.33
C VAL A 26 -6.37 -8.95 11.62
N MET A 27 -5.38 -9.24 12.46
CA MET A 27 -5.55 -9.91 13.76
C MET A 27 -5.65 -8.92 14.94
N ALA A 28 -5.54 -7.61 14.69
CA ALA A 28 -5.43 -6.59 15.73
C ALA A 28 -6.51 -6.68 16.82
N PRO A 29 -7.80 -6.94 16.53
CA PRO A 29 -8.82 -7.04 17.56
C PRO A 29 -8.54 -8.11 18.62
N ILE A 30 -7.91 -9.22 18.24
CA ILE A 30 -7.61 -10.34 19.16
C ILE A 30 -6.19 -10.20 19.74
N ALA A 31 -5.19 -9.93 18.90
CA ALA A 31 -3.80 -9.78 19.35
C ALA A 31 -3.64 -8.65 20.38
N ALA A 32 -4.39 -7.55 20.22
CA ALA A 32 -4.35 -6.42 21.14
C ALA A 32 -4.87 -6.79 22.57
N LYS A 33 -5.84 -7.68 22.67
CA LYS A 33 -6.35 -8.17 23.95
C LYS A 33 -5.26 -8.94 24.72
N ASP A 34 -4.53 -9.82 24.04
CA ASP A 34 -3.44 -10.59 24.65
C ASP A 34 -2.26 -9.70 25.08
N LEU A 35 -2.07 -8.59 24.36
CA LEU A 35 -1.03 -7.60 24.64
C LEU A 35 -1.46 -6.55 25.66
N ALA A 36 -2.71 -6.57 26.13
CA ALA A 36 -3.31 -5.59 27.04
C ALA A 36 -3.19 -4.14 26.53
N VAL A 37 -3.36 -3.93 25.19
CA VAL A 37 -3.32 -2.63 24.54
C VAL A 37 -4.61 -2.38 23.75
N SER A 38 -4.84 -1.10 23.40
CA SER A 38 -5.94 -0.75 22.51
C SER A 38 -5.69 -1.29 21.08
N PRO A 39 -6.67 -1.90 20.40
CA PRO A 39 -6.56 -2.27 19.00
C PRO A 39 -6.19 -1.09 18.08
N ALA A 40 -6.48 0.16 18.49
CA ALA A 40 -6.08 1.37 17.77
C ALA A 40 -4.55 1.52 17.61
N MET A 41 -3.76 0.85 18.47
CA MET A 41 -2.28 0.82 18.36
C MET A 41 -1.77 0.20 17.06
N VAL A 42 -2.60 -0.51 16.32
CA VAL A 42 -2.25 -1.02 14.98
C VAL A 42 -1.86 0.12 14.01
N GLY A 43 -2.38 1.33 14.21
CA GLY A 43 -1.99 2.50 13.44
C GLY A 43 -0.53 2.90 13.68
N VAL A 44 -0.04 2.75 14.91
CA VAL A 44 1.37 2.98 15.25
C VAL A 44 2.27 1.91 14.60
N TYR A 45 1.85 0.65 14.61
CA TYR A 45 2.52 -0.43 13.90
C TYR A 45 2.68 -0.10 12.41
N ILE A 46 1.62 0.34 11.74
CA ILE A 46 1.63 0.75 10.33
C ILE A 46 2.56 1.96 10.11
N ALA A 47 2.52 2.95 10.99
CA ALA A 47 3.39 4.13 10.89
C ALA A 47 4.87 3.74 10.96
N ILE A 48 5.26 2.88 11.91
CA ILE A 48 6.64 2.37 12.05
C ILE A 48 7.03 1.58 10.79
N THR A 49 6.15 0.71 10.31
CA THR A 49 6.38 -0.09 9.10
C THR A 49 6.64 0.81 7.90
N TYR A 50 5.80 1.80 7.66
CA TYR A 50 5.96 2.68 6.49
C TYR A 50 7.06 3.72 6.66
N ALA A 51 7.44 4.10 7.87
CA ALA A 51 8.65 4.88 8.12
C ALA A 51 9.91 4.08 7.69
N GLY A 52 9.97 2.79 8.05
CA GLY A 52 11.00 1.87 7.56
C GLY A 52 10.99 1.71 6.05
N ALA A 53 9.80 1.55 5.44
CA ALA A 53 9.64 1.44 3.99
C ALA A 53 10.09 2.71 3.26
N MET A 54 9.74 3.89 3.77
CA MET A 54 10.17 5.18 3.22
C MET A 54 11.69 5.30 3.23
N PHE A 55 12.33 5.00 4.35
CA PHE A 55 13.78 5.04 4.48
C PHE A 55 14.48 4.08 3.51
N SER A 56 14.06 2.81 3.46
CA SER A 56 14.67 1.80 2.58
C SER A 56 14.37 2.05 1.10
N SER A 57 13.22 2.62 0.77
CA SER A 57 12.86 3.01 -0.59
C SER A 57 13.75 4.15 -1.11
N LEU A 58 14.08 5.14 -0.28
CA LEU A 58 14.99 6.24 -0.66
C LEU A 58 16.39 5.73 -1.00
N THR A 59 16.86 4.67 -0.32
CA THR A 59 18.18 4.07 -0.56
C THR A 59 18.16 2.97 -1.62
N SER A 60 16.98 2.56 -2.10
CA SER A 60 16.78 1.39 -2.97
C SER A 60 17.46 1.51 -4.31
N GLY A 61 17.50 2.70 -4.93
CA GLY A 61 18.13 2.90 -6.24
C GLY A 61 19.60 2.43 -6.24
N THR A 62 20.36 2.81 -5.22
CA THR A 62 21.76 2.40 -5.07
C THR A 62 21.88 0.93 -4.65
N SER A 63 21.03 0.47 -3.73
CA SER A 63 21.06 -0.91 -3.25
C SER A 63 20.73 -1.90 -4.37
N VAL A 64 19.72 -1.60 -5.19
CA VAL A 64 19.30 -2.43 -6.33
C VAL A 64 20.38 -2.46 -7.42
N THR A 65 20.99 -1.32 -7.72
CA THR A 65 22.10 -1.27 -8.70
C THR A 65 23.34 -2.01 -8.17
N ARG A 66 23.64 -1.92 -6.88
CA ARG A 66 24.81 -2.56 -6.27
C ARG A 66 24.68 -4.07 -6.10
N PHE A 67 23.56 -4.54 -5.59
CA PHE A 67 23.38 -5.95 -5.19
C PHE A 67 22.55 -6.76 -6.20
N GLY A 68 21.79 -6.10 -7.07
CA GLY A 68 20.85 -6.69 -8.00
C GLY A 68 19.41 -6.72 -7.46
N PRO A 69 18.41 -6.62 -8.34
CA PRO A 69 17.01 -6.51 -7.96
C PRO A 69 16.45 -7.77 -7.28
N ILE A 70 16.84 -8.98 -7.70
CA ILE A 70 16.40 -10.23 -7.06
C ILE A 70 17.02 -10.36 -5.68
N ARG A 71 18.32 -10.08 -5.54
CA ARG A 71 18.99 -10.15 -4.23
C ARG A 71 18.40 -9.18 -3.21
N VAL A 72 18.09 -7.97 -3.64
CA VAL A 72 17.41 -6.98 -2.79
C VAL A 72 16.01 -7.45 -2.42
N SER A 73 15.27 -8.07 -3.35
CA SER A 73 13.95 -8.64 -3.06
C SER A 73 14.00 -9.82 -2.10
N GLN A 74 14.99 -10.71 -2.24
CA GLN A 74 15.22 -11.80 -1.28
C GLN A 74 15.51 -11.27 0.12
N LEU A 75 16.39 -10.28 0.24
CA LEU A 75 16.67 -9.63 1.52
C LEU A 75 15.41 -9.00 2.11
N GLY A 76 14.58 -8.36 1.27
CA GLY A 76 13.29 -7.81 1.65
C GLY A 76 12.34 -8.86 2.24
N LEU A 77 12.22 -10.02 1.59
CA LEU A 77 11.41 -11.16 2.08
C LEU A 77 11.95 -11.73 3.41
N ILE A 78 13.28 -11.84 3.56
CA ILE A 78 13.92 -12.29 4.80
C ILE A 78 13.67 -11.28 5.93
N LEU A 79 13.78 -9.98 5.67
CA LEU A 79 13.45 -8.93 6.64
C LEU A 79 11.98 -8.96 7.05
N CYS A 80 11.05 -9.17 6.10
CA CYS A 80 9.64 -9.36 6.41
C CYS A 80 9.41 -10.60 7.29
N ALA A 81 10.04 -11.72 6.97
CA ALA A 81 9.94 -12.94 7.77
C ALA A 81 10.49 -12.76 9.19
N SER A 82 11.69 -12.17 9.32
CA SER A 82 12.29 -11.85 10.63
C SER A 82 11.43 -10.89 11.44
N GLY A 83 10.84 -9.89 10.77
CA GLY A 83 9.92 -8.94 11.38
C GLY A 83 8.64 -9.61 11.89
N LEU A 84 8.05 -10.54 11.12
CA LEU A 84 6.88 -11.32 11.54
C LEU A 84 7.20 -12.23 12.75
N CYS A 85 8.38 -12.86 12.77
CA CYS A 85 8.84 -13.66 13.92
C CYS A 85 9.00 -12.79 15.18
N LEU A 86 9.54 -11.58 15.05
CA LEU A 86 9.58 -10.63 16.17
C LEU A 86 8.20 -10.18 16.63
N CYS A 87 7.28 -9.94 15.69
CA CYS A 87 5.90 -9.60 16.02
C CYS A 87 5.16 -10.75 16.74
N ALA A 88 5.60 -12.00 16.58
CA ALA A 88 5.03 -13.15 17.29
C ALA A 88 5.45 -13.20 18.79
N VAL A 89 6.44 -12.42 19.20
CA VAL A 89 6.81 -12.27 20.61
C VAL A 89 5.85 -11.27 21.25
N PRO A 90 5.10 -11.64 22.31
CA PRO A 90 4.09 -10.78 22.94
C PRO A 90 4.76 -9.68 23.80
N TRP A 91 5.55 -8.82 23.19
CA TRP A 91 6.25 -7.72 23.80
C TRP A 91 6.31 -6.52 22.84
N LEU A 92 5.74 -5.37 23.24
CA LEU A 92 5.57 -4.21 22.36
C LEU A 92 6.84 -3.72 21.67
N PRO A 93 8.03 -3.63 22.34
CA PRO A 93 9.26 -3.24 21.65
C PRO A 93 9.69 -4.24 20.56
N ALA A 94 9.47 -5.55 20.76
CA ALA A 94 9.74 -6.56 19.73
C ALA A 94 8.80 -6.38 18.53
N ILE A 95 7.51 -6.10 18.77
CA ILE A 95 6.54 -5.79 17.72
C ILE A 95 6.94 -4.52 16.96
N GLY A 96 7.37 -3.47 17.66
CA GLY A 96 7.86 -2.23 17.05
C GLY A 96 9.10 -2.46 16.16
N LEU A 97 10.07 -3.23 16.65
CA LEU A 97 11.24 -3.63 15.85
C LEU A 97 10.84 -4.52 14.66
N GLY A 98 9.91 -5.45 14.87
CA GLY A 98 9.33 -6.29 13.83
C GLY A 98 8.67 -5.47 12.73
N ALA A 99 7.86 -4.48 13.11
CA ALA A 99 7.23 -3.52 12.19
C ALA A 99 8.27 -2.77 11.35
N LEU A 100 9.35 -2.28 11.99
CA LEU A 100 10.44 -1.61 11.30
C LEU A 100 11.14 -2.53 10.28
N LEU A 101 11.43 -3.78 10.67
CA LEU A 101 12.06 -4.76 9.77
C LEU A 101 11.15 -5.10 8.57
N ILE A 102 9.84 -5.28 8.79
CA ILE A 102 8.87 -5.49 7.72
C ILE A 102 8.89 -4.29 6.76
N GLY A 103 8.91 -3.08 7.29
CA GLY A 103 9.00 -1.87 6.49
C GLY A 103 10.29 -1.78 5.67
N LEU A 104 11.43 -2.00 6.30
CA LEU A 104 12.73 -2.03 5.61
C LEU A 104 12.77 -3.07 4.49
N GLY A 105 12.10 -4.21 4.67
CA GLY A 105 11.96 -5.25 3.66
C GLY A 105 11.00 -4.88 2.54
N TYR A 106 9.88 -4.21 2.85
CA TYR A 106 8.83 -3.84 1.90
C TYR A 106 9.26 -2.73 0.93
N GLY A 107 9.96 -1.68 1.43
CA GLY A 107 10.26 -0.47 0.67
C GLY A 107 10.99 -0.69 -0.65
N PRO A 108 12.04 -1.53 -0.71
CA PRO A 108 12.83 -1.73 -1.94
C PRO A 108 12.15 -2.60 -3.00
N ILE A 109 11.06 -3.31 -2.69
CA ILE A 109 10.43 -4.30 -3.60
C ILE A 109 9.92 -3.65 -4.89
N THR A 110 9.25 -2.49 -4.79
CA THR A 110 8.75 -1.79 -5.97
C THR A 110 9.88 -1.27 -6.86
N PRO A 111 10.93 -0.58 -6.37
CA PRO A 111 12.09 -0.22 -7.19
C PRO A 111 12.79 -1.43 -7.83
N SER A 112 12.98 -2.53 -7.08
CA SER A 112 13.59 -3.76 -7.59
C SER A 112 12.81 -4.34 -8.77
N SER A 113 11.50 -4.49 -8.59
CA SER A 113 10.63 -4.99 -9.66
C SER A 113 10.57 -4.06 -10.87
N SER A 114 10.58 -2.74 -10.64
CA SER A 114 10.59 -1.75 -11.72
C SER A 114 11.84 -1.84 -12.58
N GLN A 115 13.01 -2.08 -11.98
CA GLN A 115 14.26 -2.28 -12.73
C GLN A 115 14.20 -3.55 -13.59
N ILE A 116 13.68 -4.66 -13.08
CA ILE A 116 13.51 -5.90 -13.85
C ILE A 116 12.56 -5.67 -15.01
N LEU A 117 11.36 -5.15 -14.74
CA LEU A 117 10.30 -5.00 -15.73
C LEU A 117 10.66 -3.99 -16.82
N ALA A 118 11.34 -2.89 -16.47
CA ALA A 118 11.80 -1.91 -17.47
C ALA A 118 12.77 -2.51 -18.50
N ARG A 119 13.54 -3.54 -18.13
CA ARG A 119 14.49 -4.23 -19.00
C ARG A 119 13.88 -5.37 -19.81
N THR A 120 12.86 -6.02 -19.28
CA THR A 120 12.30 -7.26 -19.84
C THR A 120 11.00 -7.06 -20.58
N THR A 121 10.39 -5.85 -20.48
CA THR A 121 9.08 -5.56 -21.09
C THR A 121 9.25 -4.71 -22.35
N PRO A 122 8.64 -5.10 -23.48
CA PRO A 122 8.58 -4.26 -24.68
C PRO A 122 7.87 -2.92 -24.39
N ALA A 123 8.32 -1.83 -25.04
CA ALA A 123 7.81 -0.48 -24.78
C ALA A 123 6.27 -0.37 -24.91
N HIS A 124 5.68 -1.06 -25.89
CA HIS A 124 4.23 -1.03 -26.14
C HIS A 124 3.39 -1.80 -25.08
N GLN A 125 4.02 -2.60 -24.19
CA GLN A 125 3.37 -3.33 -23.11
C GLN A 125 3.71 -2.79 -21.72
N MET A 126 4.54 -1.77 -21.64
CA MET A 126 5.10 -1.27 -20.37
C MET A 126 3.99 -0.86 -19.39
N SER A 127 3.02 -0.07 -19.84
CA SER A 127 1.92 0.40 -19.00
C SER A 127 1.08 -0.76 -18.44
N LEU A 128 0.73 -1.73 -19.28
CA LEU A 128 -0.05 -2.90 -18.87
C LEU A 128 0.71 -3.75 -17.84
N VAL A 129 1.98 -4.06 -18.12
CA VAL A 129 2.81 -4.92 -17.25
C VAL A 129 3.01 -4.26 -15.88
N PHE A 130 3.29 -2.96 -15.84
CA PHE A 130 3.40 -2.23 -14.56
C PHE A 130 2.06 -2.15 -13.82
N SER A 131 0.95 -1.98 -14.52
CA SER A 131 -0.39 -1.98 -13.92
C SER A 131 -0.71 -3.34 -13.29
N ILE A 132 -0.47 -4.45 -14.00
CA ILE A 132 -0.64 -5.81 -13.47
C ILE A 132 0.26 -6.01 -12.24
N LYS A 133 1.54 -5.65 -12.32
CA LYS A 133 2.47 -5.77 -11.18
C LYS A 133 1.96 -5.03 -9.94
N GLN A 134 1.41 -3.84 -10.12
CA GLN A 134 0.90 -3.05 -9.01
C GLN A 134 -0.36 -3.63 -8.34
N THR A 135 -1.07 -4.54 -8.98
CA THR A 135 -2.17 -5.28 -8.32
C THR A 135 -1.67 -6.23 -7.22
N GLY A 136 -0.37 -6.53 -7.19
CA GLY A 136 0.22 -7.37 -6.13
C GLY A 136 0.05 -6.80 -4.71
N VAL A 137 -0.04 -5.47 -4.56
CA VAL A 137 -0.28 -4.85 -3.25
C VAL A 137 -1.68 -5.20 -2.72
N PRO A 138 -2.78 -4.86 -3.40
CA PRO A 138 -4.11 -5.24 -2.92
C PRO A 138 -4.34 -6.76 -2.93
N ALA A 139 -3.68 -7.52 -3.83
CA ALA A 139 -3.78 -8.97 -3.83
C ALA A 139 -3.17 -9.61 -2.57
N GLY A 140 -2.01 -9.14 -2.10
CA GLY A 140 -1.43 -9.58 -0.84
C GLY A 140 -2.30 -9.21 0.36
N SER A 141 -2.86 -8.01 0.36
CA SER A 141 -3.82 -7.56 1.38
C SER A 141 -5.10 -8.39 1.40
N MET A 142 -5.62 -8.75 0.21
CA MET A 142 -6.77 -9.64 0.04
C MET A 142 -6.48 -11.03 0.63
N LEU A 143 -5.30 -11.61 0.35
CA LEU A 143 -4.90 -12.89 0.91
C LEU A 143 -4.77 -12.82 2.44
N ALA A 144 -4.22 -11.74 3.00
CA ALA A 144 -4.16 -11.55 4.44
C ALA A 144 -5.57 -11.57 5.04
N GLY A 145 -6.51 -10.80 4.48
CA GLY A 145 -7.90 -10.77 4.94
C GLY A 145 -8.65 -12.10 4.81
N ALA A 146 -8.39 -12.86 3.74
CA ALA A 146 -9.06 -14.13 3.48
C ALA A 146 -8.53 -15.29 4.33
N ILE A 147 -7.21 -15.35 4.56
CA ILE A 147 -6.54 -16.53 5.11
C ILE A 147 -6.22 -16.36 6.61
N VAL A 148 -5.68 -15.19 6.99
CA VAL A 148 -5.08 -15.01 8.32
C VAL A 148 -6.09 -15.12 9.47
N PRO A 149 -7.33 -14.60 9.38
CA PRO A 149 -8.31 -14.76 10.45
C PRO A 149 -8.66 -16.22 10.75
N SER A 150 -8.85 -17.04 9.71
CA SER A 150 -9.14 -18.47 9.86
C SER A 150 -7.95 -19.22 10.43
N LEU A 151 -6.74 -18.90 9.98
CA LEU A 151 -5.51 -19.48 10.49
C LEU A 151 -5.32 -19.15 11.98
N MET A 152 -5.56 -17.90 12.37
CA MET A 152 -5.48 -17.44 13.76
C MET A 152 -6.46 -18.18 14.68
N LEU A 153 -7.69 -18.42 14.24
CA LEU A 153 -8.67 -19.18 15.03
C LEU A 153 -8.26 -20.64 15.23
N GLY A 154 -7.51 -21.23 14.27
CA GLY A 154 -7.05 -22.61 14.34
C GLY A 154 -5.79 -22.81 15.18
N ILE A 155 -4.79 -21.94 15.06
CA ILE A 155 -3.45 -22.13 15.65
C ILE A 155 -2.96 -20.94 16.51
N GLY A 156 -3.79 -19.93 16.72
CA GLY A 156 -3.42 -18.70 17.44
C GLY A 156 -2.67 -17.68 16.59
N TRP A 157 -2.61 -16.43 17.08
CA TRP A 157 -2.07 -15.32 16.32
C TRP A 157 -0.54 -15.37 16.15
N GLN A 158 0.20 -15.88 17.15
CA GLN A 158 1.66 -16.01 17.08
C GLN A 158 2.09 -17.02 16.00
N LEU A 159 1.48 -18.22 15.99
CA LEU A 159 1.79 -19.23 14.98
C LEU A 159 1.30 -18.82 13.60
N SER A 160 0.26 -18.01 13.49
CA SER A 160 -0.19 -17.42 12.21
C SER A 160 0.87 -16.49 11.63
N LEU A 161 1.50 -15.64 12.45
CA LEU A 161 2.63 -14.78 12.02
C LEU A 161 3.81 -15.62 11.55
N ILE A 162 4.18 -16.67 12.29
CA ILE A 162 5.27 -17.59 11.93
C ILE A 162 4.96 -18.33 10.62
N SER A 163 3.72 -18.75 10.42
CA SER A 163 3.30 -19.41 9.16
C SER A 163 3.49 -18.49 7.95
N VAL A 164 3.09 -17.23 8.05
CA VAL A 164 3.32 -16.25 6.98
C VAL A 164 4.82 -15.93 6.81
N ALA A 165 5.60 -15.91 7.89
CA ALA A 165 7.06 -15.76 7.83
C ALA A 165 7.71 -16.92 7.05
N LEU A 166 7.28 -18.16 7.26
CA LEU A 166 7.75 -19.32 6.52
C LEU A 166 7.42 -19.22 5.02
N VAL A 167 6.23 -18.70 4.67
CA VAL A 167 5.87 -18.45 3.27
C VAL A 167 6.79 -17.39 2.66
N CYS A 168 7.14 -16.31 3.37
CA CYS A 168 8.11 -15.32 2.90
C CYS A 168 9.50 -15.92 2.68
N LEU A 169 10.00 -16.75 3.61
CA LEU A 169 11.30 -17.42 3.47
C LEU A 169 11.30 -18.39 2.30
N THR A 170 10.25 -19.20 2.14
CA THR A 170 10.09 -20.09 0.99
C THR A 170 10.09 -19.30 -0.32
N SER A 171 9.41 -18.15 -0.36
CA SER A 171 9.39 -17.26 -1.53
C SER A 171 10.78 -16.71 -1.86
N ALA A 172 11.57 -16.36 -0.83
CA ALA A 172 12.96 -15.93 -1.02
C ALA A 172 13.82 -17.05 -1.61
N LEU A 173 13.64 -18.29 -1.16
CA LEU A 173 14.35 -19.46 -1.72
C LEU A 173 13.93 -19.77 -3.16
N LEU A 174 12.63 -19.73 -3.45
CA LEU A 174 12.08 -19.97 -4.80
C LEU A 174 12.52 -18.91 -5.82
N SER A 175 12.87 -17.70 -5.37
CA SER A 175 13.40 -16.66 -6.26
C SER A 175 14.91 -16.80 -6.54
N GLN A 176 15.63 -17.71 -5.86
CA GLN A 176 17.07 -17.88 -6.04
C GLN A 176 17.50 -18.22 -7.49
N PRO A 177 16.81 -19.12 -8.24
CA PRO A 177 17.19 -19.43 -9.62
C PRO A 177 17.07 -18.24 -10.58
N LEU A 178 16.27 -17.24 -10.24
CA LEU A 178 16.06 -16.06 -11.09
C LEU A 178 17.21 -15.05 -10.99
N ARG A 179 18.05 -15.17 -9.96
CA ARG A 179 19.12 -14.24 -9.65
C ARG A 179 20.15 -14.12 -10.77
N ASP A 180 20.61 -15.24 -11.29
CA ASP A 180 21.70 -15.27 -12.28
C ASP A 180 21.30 -14.59 -13.59
N GLN A 181 20.00 -14.54 -13.88
CA GLN A 181 19.46 -13.95 -15.10
C GLN A 181 19.04 -12.50 -14.92
N MET A 182 18.67 -12.08 -13.72
CA MET A 182 18.08 -10.76 -13.45
C MET A 182 19.01 -9.81 -12.71
N ASP A 183 20.07 -10.31 -12.04
CA ASP A 183 21.07 -9.54 -11.32
C ASP A 183 22.39 -9.38 -12.09
N ASP A 184 22.40 -9.65 -13.41
CA ASP A 184 23.58 -9.62 -14.30
C ASP A 184 24.23 -8.23 -14.42
N GLN A 185 23.46 -7.15 -14.27
CA GLN A 185 23.94 -5.76 -14.42
C GLN A 185 24.31 -5.08 -13.08
N ARG A 186 24.52 -5.85 -12.01
CA ARG A 186 24.92 -5.29 -10.72
C ARG A 186 26.29 -4.59 -10.79
N GLN A 187 26.43 -3.51 -10.02
CA GLN A 187 27.66 -2.70 -9.92
C GLN A 187 28.16 -2.66 -8.47
N PRO A 188 29.00 -3.62 -8.02
CA PRO A 188 29.39 -3.77 -6.60
C PRO A 188 30.13 -2.57 -6.02
N GLY A 189 30.76 -1.73 -6.84
CA GLY A 189 31.55 -0.58 -6.40
C GLY A 189 30.77 0.70 -6.15
N LEU A 190 29.44 0.73 -6.39
CA LEU A 190 28.65 1.95 -6.27
C LEU A 190 28.53 2.41 -4.81
N GLN A 191 28.86 3.70 -4.54
CA GLN A 191 28.73 4.29 -3.20
C GLN A 191 27.37 4.99 -3.00
N LEU A 192 26.78 4.85 -1.82
CA LEU A 192 25.58 5.58 -1.41
C LEU A 192 25.91 7.06 -1.18
N LYS A 193 25.35 7.97 -2.00
CA LYS A 193 25.45 9.41 -1.78
C LYS A 193 24.13 9.93 -1.18
N LEU A 194 24.12 10.23 0.12
CA LEU A 194 22.95 10.78 0.81
C LEU A 194 22.49 12.14 0.25
N SER A 195 23.42 12.94 -0.31
CA SER A 195 23.13 14.28 -0.83
C SER A 195 22.11 14.30 -1.99
N THR A 196 21.94 13.20 -2.70
CA THR A 196 21.01 13.11 -3.85
C THR A 196 19.58 12.75 -3.46
N LEU A 197 19.33 12.34 -2.22
CA LEU A 197 18.01 11.87 -1.76
C LEU A 197 16.94 12.97 -1.68
N LEU A 198 17.34 14.21 -1.40
CA LEU A 198 16.41 15.34 -1.23
C LEU A 198 16.11 16.10 -2.54
N ALA A 199 16.90 15.87 -3.60
CA ALA A 199 16.71 16.57 -4.87
C ALA A 199 15.32 16.34 -5.50
N PRO A 200 14.75 15.11 -5.54
CA PRO A 200 13.40 14.88 -6.04
C PRO A 200 12.32 15.61 -5.24
N ILE A 201 12.46 15.66 -3.91
CA ILE A 201 11.51 16.33 -3.02
C ILE A 201 11.52 17.84 -3.31
N ARG A 202 12.72 18.45 -3.40
CA ARG A 202 12.85 19.88 -3.73
C ARG A 202 12.25 20.19 -5.09
N MET A 203 12.45 19.33 -6.09
CA MET A 203 11.85 19.48 -7.41
C MET A 203 10.32 19.46 -7.36
N VAL A 204 9.73 18.52 -6.65
CA VAL A 204 8.26 18.42 -6.50
C VAL A 204 7.71 19.69 -5.85
N LEU A 205 8.31 20.17 -4.77
CA LEU A 205 7.86 21.36 -4.05
C LEU A 205 8.05 22.68 -4.86
N SER A 206 9.00 22.70 -5.79
CA SER A 206 9.22 23.87 -6.65
C SER A 206 8.25 23.97 -7.84
N HIS A 207 7.50 22.90 -8.17
CA HIS A 207 6.54 22.86 -9.27
C HIS A 207 5.11 22.76 -8.73
N ARG A 208 4.32 23.82 -8.86
CA ARG A 208 2.94 23.90 -8.29
C ARG A 208 2.08 22.69 -8.66
N ALA A 209 2.11 22.22 -9.90
CA ALA A 209 1.32 21.08 -10.33
C ALA A 209 1.75 19.78 -9.60
N LEU A 210 3.06 19.52 -9.53
CA LEU A 210 3.60 18.35 -8.82
C LEU A 210 3.36 18.44 -7.31
N ALA A 211 3.49 19.64 -6.69
CA ALA A 211 3.20 19.84 -5.28
C ALA A 211 1.72 19.58 -4.97
N THR A 212 0.81 19.99 -5.85
CA THR A 212 -0.61 19.67 -5.71
C THR A 212 -0.85 18.17 -5.82
N MET A 213 -0.26 17.49 -6.80
CA MET A 213 -0.36 16.02 -6.92
C MET A 213 0.23 15.32 -5.69
N ALA A 214 1.34 15.80 -5.16
CA ALA A 214 1.92 15.28 -3.93
C ALA A 214 0.97 15.43 -2.73
N GLY A 215 0.31 16.59 -2.58
CA GLY A 215 -0.72 16.82 -1.56
C GLY A 215 -1.94 15.89 -1.72
N CYS A 216 -2.40 15.65 -2.96
CA CYS A 216 -3.48 14.72 -3.23
C CYS A 216 -3.07 13.28 -2.89
N SER A 217 -1.88 12.83 -3.26
CA SER A 217 -1.42 11.49 -2.94
C SER A 217 -1.23 11.28 -1.43
N PHE A 218 -0.79 12.30 -0.71
CA PHE A 218 -0.74 12.30 0.75
C PHE A 218 -2.13 12.03 1.35
N MET A 219 -3.17 12.76 0.92
CA MET A 219 -4.54 12.57 1.41
C MET A 219 -5.11 11.20 0.99
N PHE A 220 -4.93 10.79 -0.27
CA PHE A 220 -5.42 9.52 -0.77
C PHE A 220 -4.80 8.33 -0.06
N SER A 221 -3.50 8.39 0.23
CA SER A 221 -2.79 7.34 0.94
C SER A 221 -3.18 7.26 2.42
N MET A 222 -3.50 8.40 3.06
CA MET A 222 -4.10 8.41 4.39
C MET A 222 -5.41 7.61 4.39
N VAL A 223 -6.32 7.89 3.43
CA VAL A 223 -7.61 7.21 3.32
C VAL A 223 -7.41 5.72 3.03
N GLN A 224 -6.61 5.41 2.01
CA GLN A 224 -6.33 4.03 1.61
C GLN A 224 -5.82 3.20 2.78
N MET A 225 -4.80 3.70 3.48
CA MET A 225 -4.15 2.89 4.50
C MET A 225 -4.95 2.82 5.79
N SER A 226 -5.63 3.90 6.18
CA SER A 226 -6.53 3.86 7.33
C SER A 226 -7.70 2.90 7.11
N LEU A 227 -8.34 2.92 5.92
CA LEU A 227 -9.36 1.94 5.54
C LEU A 227 -8.82 0.51 5.66
N THR A 228 -7.69 0.22 5.03
CA THR A 228 -7.09 -1.12 5.01
C THR A 228 -6.72 -1.60 6.43
N THR A 229 -6.23 -0.69 7.27
CA THR A 229 -5.74 -1.00 8.62
C THR A 229 -6.89 -1.25 9.60
N TYR A 230 -7.93 -0.42 9.54
CA TYR A 230 -8.96 -0.40 10.59
C TYR A 230 -10.30 -1.03 10.19
N LEU A 231 -10.50 -1.41 8.92
CA LEU A 231 -11.78 -1.97 8.48
C LEU A 231 -12.15 -3.23 9.28
N VAL A 232 -11.20 -4.16 9.47
CA VAL A 232 -11.46 -5.40 10.23
C VAL A 232 -11.80 -5.08 11.69
N THR A 233 -11.06 -4.17 12.31
CA THR A 233 -11.28 -3.76 13.69
C THR A 233 -12.64 -3.06 13.84
N PHE A 234 -12.99 -2.14 12.95
CA PHE A 234 -14.29 -1.48 12.95
C PHE A 234 -15.46 -2.48 12.81
N LEU A 235 -15.34 -3.40 11.85
CA LEU A 235 -16.37 -4.43 11.63
C LEU A 235 -16.51 -5.37 12.84
N HIS A 236 -15.40 -5.71 13.49
CA HIS A 236 -15.38 -6.63 14.62
C HIS A 236 -15.82 -5.96 15.92
N ASP A 237 -15.23 -4.82 16.28
CA ASP A 237 -15.40 -4.19 17.58
C ASP A 237 -16.64 -3.29 17.64
N ASP A 238 -16.93 -2.48 16.59
CA ASP A 238 -18.08 -1.57 16.57
C ASP A 238 -19.35 -2.26 16.03
N LEU A 239 -19.24 -3.16 15.04
CA LEU A 239 -20.38 -3.79 14.37
C LEU A 239 -20.56 -5.28 14.70
N THR A 240 -19.74 -5.84 15.61
CA THR A 240 -19.85 -7.22 16.11
C THR A 240 -19.79 -8.34 15.08
N TYR A 241 -19.21 -8.08 13.91
CA TYR A 241 -18.95 -9.13 12.92
C TYR A 241 -17.92 -10.14 13.44
N GLY A 242 -18.11 -11.42 13.12
CA GLY A 242 -17.08 -12.43 13.37
C GLY A 242 -15.78 -12.07 12.61
N LEU A 243 -14.62 -12.36 13.21
CA LEU A 243 -13.32 -11.97 12.67
C LEU A 243 -13.08 -12.49 11.23
N VAL A 244 -13.49 -13.73 10.94
CA VAL A 244 -13.39 -14.32 9.60
C VAL A 244 -14.22 -13.53 8.59
N THR A 245 -15.46 -13.18 8.97
CA THR A 245 -16.34 -12.37 8.10
C THR A 245 -15.77 -10.97 7.87
N ALA A 246 -15.23 -10.32 8.89
CA ALA A 246 -14.58 -9.02 8.79
C ALA A 246 -13.34 -9.07 7.86
N GLY A 247 -12.55 -10.14 7.96
CA GLY A 247 -11.41 -10.37 7.07
C GLY A 247 -11.83 -10.61 5.61
N LEU A 248 -12.91 -11.36 5.37
CA LEU A 248 -13.49 -11.56 4.04
C LEU A 248 -14.02 -10.23 3.45
N LEU A 249 -14.63 -9.37 4.25
CA LEU A 249 -15.06 -8.05 3.83
C LEU A 249 -13.88 -7.14 3.47
N LEU A 250 -12.77 -7.23 4.19
CA LEU A 250 -11.51 -6.58 3.77
C LEU A 250 -11.05 -7.14 2.42
N SER A 251 -11.13 -8.44 2.21
CA SER A 251 -10.75 -9.07 0.93
C SER A 251 -11.61 -8.57 -0.24
N ILE A 252 -12.92 -8.39 -0.03
CA ILE A 252 -13.84 -7.78 -1.02
C ILE A 252 -13.42 -6.33 -1.31
N THR A 253 -13.08 -5.56 -0.28
CA THR A 253 -12.59 -4.19 -0.43
C THR A 253 -11.31 -4.12 -1.26
N GLN A 254 -10.37 -5.03 -1.02
CA GLN A 254 -9.11 -5.12 -1.79
C GLN A 254 -9.35 -5.59 -3.24
N ALA A 255 -10.30 -6.52 -3.46
CA ALA A 255 -10.72 -6.92 -4.80
C ALA A 255 -11.30 -5.73 -5.59
N GLY A 256 -12.10 -4.89 -4.92
CA GLY A 256 -12.54 -3.61 -5.48
C GLY A 256 -11.37 -2.73 -5.92
N GLY A 257 -10.32 -2.65 -5.10
CA GLY A 257 -9.08 -1.94 -5.43
C GLY A 257 -8.35 -2.49 -6.66
N ILE A 258 -8.32 -3.81 -6.85
CA ILE A 258 -7.74 -4.46 -8.04
C ILE A 258 -8.52 -4.07 -9.28
N VAL A 259 -9.83 -4.25 -9.25
CA VAL A 259 -10.74 -3.89 -10.35
C VAL A 259 -10.65 -2.40 -10.66
N GLY A 260 -10.68 -1.57 -9.62
CA GLY A 260 -10.59 -0.11 -9.74
C GLY A 260 -9.32 0.32 -10.47
N ARG A 261 -8.15 -0.24 -10.17
CA ARG A 261 -6.89 0.10 -10.86
C ARG A 261 -6.97 -0.08 -12.37
N ILE A 262 -7.64 -1.12 -12.82
CA ILE A 262 -7.79 -1.42 -14.25
C ILE A 262 -8.86 -0.51 -14.87
N VAL A 263 -10.04 -0.44 -14.23
CA VAL A 263 -11.20 0.32 -14.75
C VAL A 263 -10.92 1.81 -14.80
N TRP A 264 -10.39 2.39 -13.71
CA TRP A 264 -10.12 3.84 -13.66
C TRP A 264 -8.99 4.25 -14.62
N GLY A 265 -7.97 3.39 -14.79
CA GLY A 265 -6.92 3.60 -15.79
C GLY A 265 -7.51 3.67 -17.20
N TYR A 266 -8.34 2.68 -17.57
CA TYR A 266 -8.99 2.66 -18.86
C TYR A 266 -9.93 3.87 -19.09
N LEU A 267 -10.75 4.21 -18.10
CA LEU A 267 -11.66 5.35 -18.20
C LEU A 267 -10.91 6.69 -18.26
N ALA A 268 -9.79 6.82 -17.56
CA ALA A 268 -8.94 8.01 -17.64
C ALA A 268 -8.27 8.17 -19.01
N ASP A 269 -7.90 7.06 -19.65
CA ASP A 269 -7.28 7.10 -20.97
C ASP A 269 -8.29 7.38 -22.10
N GLN A 270 -9.56 6.95 -21.95
CA GLN A 270 -10.54 7.02 -23.03
C GLN A 270 -11.55 8.18 -22.90
N PHE A 271 -11.99 8.50 -21.68
CA PHE A 271 -13.18 9.36 -21.49
C PHE A 271 -12.92 10.59 -20.62
N PHE A 272 -11.98 10.52 -19.68
CA PHE A 272 -11.77 11.58 -18.70
C PHE A 272 -10.30 12.00 -18.65
N SER A 273 -10.03 13.28 -18.35
CA SER A 273 -8.67 13.67 -17.99
C SER A 273 -8.29 13.01 -16.63
N PRO A 274 -7.03 12.62 -16.44
CA PRO A 274 -6.57 12.04 -15.17
C PRO A 274 -6.94 12.89 -13.95
N GLN A 275 -6.88 14.22 -14.06
CA GLN A 275 -7.27 15.15 -13.00
C GLN A 275 -8.76 15.02 -12.64
N LYS A 276 -9.68 15.01 -13.64
CA LYS A 276 -11.12 14.84 -13.40
C LYS A 276 -11.43 13.46 -12.82
N MET A 277 -10.71 12.44 -13.28
CA MET A 277 -10.83 11.08 -12.72
C MET A 277 -10.44 11.07 -11.25
N LEU A 278 -9.29 11.65 -10.87
CA LEU A 278 -8.86 11.75 -9.47
C LEU A 278 -9.85 12.55 -8.62
N ALA A 279 -10.43 13.65 -9.16
CA ALA A 279 -11.47 14.40 -8.47
C ALA A 279 -12.73 13.56 -8.21
N GLY A 280 -13.19 12.80 -9.21
CA GLY A 280 -14.30 11.86 -9.07
C GLY A 280 -14.02 10.76 -8.05
N LEU A 281 -12.81 10.20 -8.05
CA LEU A 281 -12.38 9.21 -7.06
C LEU A 281 -12.36 9.78 -5.65
N ALA A 282 -11.86 11.02 -5.46
CA ALA A 282 -11.90 11.69 -4.17
C ALA A 282 -13.35 11.89 -3.67
N THR A 283 -14.27 12.27 -4.57
CA THR A 283 -15.70 12.37 -4.25
C THR A 283 -16.28 11.01 -3.84
N SER A 284 -15.99 9.95 -4.60
CA SER A 284 -16.42 8.59 -4.27
C SER A 284 -15.87 8.11 -2.92
N MET A 285 -14.57 8.37 -2.64
CA MET A 285 -13.97 8.08 -1.33
C MET A 285 -14.70 8.79 -0.19
N ALA A 286 -15.03 10.09 -0.36
CA ALA A 286 -15.72 10.87 0.64
C ALA A 286 -17.12 10.29 0.95
N LEU A 287 -17.88 9.96 -0.10
CA LEU A 287 -19.21 9.37 0.03
C LEU A 287 -19.16 7.98 0.69
N CYS A 288 -18.25 7.10 0.24
CA CYS A 288 -18.08 5.77 0.83
C CYS A 288 -17.60 5.84 2.28
N ALA A 289 -16.66 6.74 2.60
CA ALA A 289 -16.17 6.90 3.97
C ALA A 289 -17.28 7.40 4.90
N ALA A 290 -18.13 8.35 4.49
CA ALA A 290 -19.29 8.80 5.24
C ALA A 290 -20.38 7.72 5.35
N ALA A 291 -20.61 6.97 4.26
CA ALA A 291 -21.59 5.89 4.22
C ALA A 291 -21.20 4.71 5.13
N THR A 292 -19.92 4.48 5.35
CA THR A 292 -19.43 3.35 6.15
C THR A 292 -20.01 3.33 7.58
N PRO A 293 -19.86 4.35 8.43
CA PRO A 293 -20.45 4.34 9.77
C PRO A 293 -21.97 4.51 9.77
N LEU A 294 -22.56 5.14 8.75
CA LEU A 294 -23.99 5.41 8.67
C LEU A 294 -24.80 4.20 8.19
N LEU A 295 -24.34 3.56 7.12
CA LEU A 295 -25.14 2.58 6.39
C LEU A 295 -24.75 1.13 6.72
N LEU A 296 -23.48 0.82 7.02
CA LEU A 296 -23.08 -0.57 7.30
C LEU A 296 -23.89 -1.22 8.41
N PRO A 297 -24.29 -0.52 9.50
CA PRO A 297 -25.10 -1.13 10.55
C PRO A 297 -26.52 -1.57 10.12
N ILE A 298 -27.05 -0.97 9.06
CA ILE A 298 -28.45 -1.17 8.61
C ILE A 298 -28.57 -1.84 7.23
N LEU A 299 -27.47 -1.96 6.49
CA LEU A 299 -27.49 -2.56 5.15
C LEU A 299 -27.61 -4.08 5.22
N PRO A 300 -28.37 -4.68 4.28
CA PRO A 300 -28.32 -6.13 4.07
C PRO A 300 -26.93 -6.53 3.56
N VAL A 301 -26.57 -7.80 3.72
CA VAL A 301 -25.25 -8.35 3.37
C VAL A 301 -24.74 -7.92 1.98
N TYR A 302 -25.58 -7.97 0.97
CA TYR A 302 -25.20 -7.54 -0.39
C TYR A 302 -24.90 -6.04 -0.47
N GLY A 303 -25.64 -5.21 0.28
CA GLY A 303 -25.37 -3.77 0.36
C GLY A 303 -24.01 -3.48 1.00
N VAL A 304 -23.63 -4.22 2.04
CA VAL A 304 -22.31 -4.15 2.67
C VAL A 304 -21.22 -4.47 1.64
N TRP A 305 -21.37 -5.55 0.88
CA TRP A 305 -20.40 -5.95 -0.14
C TRP A 305 -20.22 -4.88 -1.22
N ILE A 306 -21.32 -4.35 -1.73
CA ILE A 306 -21.31 -3.30 -2.78
C ILE A 306 -20.61 -2.04 -2.25
N LEU A 307 -20.98 -1.57 -1.06
CA LEU A 307 -20.37 -0.37 -0.47
C LEU A 307 -18.86 -0.54 -0.29
N LEU A 308 -18.43 -1.67 0.29
CA LEU A 308 -17.01 -1.92 0.55
C LEU A 308 -16.22 -2.17 -0.74
N LEU A 309 -16.81 -2.82 -1.75
CA LEU A 309 -16.20 -2.97 -3.07
C LEU A 309 -16.00 -1.62 -3.75
N LEU A 310 -17.00 -0.73 -3.72
CA LEU A 310 -16.90 0.62 -4.27
C LEU A 310 -15.91 1.48 -3.51
N PHE A 311 -15.88 1.37 -2.18
CA PHE A 311 -14.90 2.07 -1.36
C PHE A 311 -13.48 1.60 -1.69
N GLY A 312 -13.26 0.29 -1.80
CA GLY A 312 -11.98 -0.26 -2.24
C GLY A 312 -11.58 0.19 -3.64
N ALA A 313 -12.52 0.15 -4.60
CA ALA A 313 -12.27 0.59 -5.97
C ALA A 313 -11.81 2.05 -6.02
N SER A 314 -12.40 2.95 -5.24
CA SER A 314 -12.00 4.35 -5.20
C SER A 314 -10.74 4.57 -4.36
N ALA A 315 -10.71 4.09 -3.10
CA ALA A 315 -9.65 4.37 -2.14
C ALA A 315 -8.33 3.61 -2.40
N ILE A 316 -8.37 2.49 -3.14
CA ILE A 316 -7.19 1.67 -3.43
C ILE A 316 -6.83 1.73 -4.92
N GLY A 317 -7.82 2.03 -5.78
CA GLY A 317 -7.68 1.99 -7.25
C GLY A 317 -6.99 3.19 -7.88
N TRP A 318 -6.75 4.28 -7.19
CA TRP A 318 -6.32 5.58 -7.72
C TRP A 318 -4.88 5.64 -8.27
N ASN A 319 -4.00 4.76 -7.81
CA ASN A 319 -2.54 4.86 -8.01
C ASN A 319 -2.11 4.94 -9.49
N GLY A 320 -2.75 4.18 -10.39
CA GLY A 320 -2.40 4.15 -11.80
C GLY A 320 -2.67 5.50 -12.49
N VAL A 321 -3.87 6.04 -12.28
CA VAL A 321 -4.28 7.35 -12.82
C VAL A 321 -3.39 8.47 -12.27
N TYR A 322 -3.06 8.40 -10.99
CA TYR A 322 -2.18 9.35 -10.33
C TYR A 322 -0.77 9.37 -10.92
N LEU A 323 -0.16 8.20 -11.08
CA LEU A 323 1.21 8.10 -11.63
C LEU A 323 1.28 8.57 -13.08
N ALA A 324 0.24 8.33 -13.88
CA ALA A 324 0.15 8.85 -15.25
C ALA A 324 0.10 10.38 -15.26
N GLU A 325 -0.69 11.00 -14.36
CA GLU A 325 -0.76 12.46 -14.26
C GLU A 325 0.56 13.08 -13.77
N VAL A 326 1.21 12.47 -12.77
CA VAL A 326 2.54 12.91 -12.31
C VAL A 326 3.57 12.86 -13.44
N ALA A 327 3.59 11.80 -14.23
CA ALA A 327 4.50 11.68 -15.37
C ALA A 327 4.24 12.75 -16.43
N LYS A 328 2.97 13.08 -16.71
CA LYS A 328 2.55 14.14 -17.63
C LYS A 328 2.96 15.54 -17.15
N GLN A 329 2.89 15.79 -15.84
CA GLN A 329 3.24 17.08 -15.23
C GLN A 329 4.75 17.24 -14.98
N ALA A 330 5.53 16.16 -15.11
CA ALA A 330 6.96 16.19 -14.86
C ALA A 330 7.71 16.98 -15.96
N PRO A 331 8.77 17.74 -15.62
CA PRO A 331 9.68 18.34 -16.61
C PRO A 331 10.28 17.25 -17.51
N GLU A 332 10.61 17.64 -18.77
CA GLU A 332 11.21 16.71 -19.75
C GLU A 332 12.40 15.93 -19.14
N GLY A 333 12.39 14.62 -19.35
CA GLY A 333 13.43 13.70 -18.87
C GLY A 333 13.46 13.48 -17.36
N LYS A 334 12.54 14.07 -16.56
CA LYS A 334 12.53 13.98 -15.10
C LYS A 334 11.33 13.22 -14.51
N ALA A 335 10.57 12.49 -15.32
CA ALA A 335 9.39 11.74 -14.86
C ALA A 335 9.70 10.78 -13.70
N SER A 336 10.81 10.04 -13.76
CA SER A 336 11.23 9.13 -12.67
C SER A 336 11.53 9.88 -11.38
N ALA A 337 12.21 11.03 -11.45
CA ALA A 337 12.53 11.84 -10.27
C ALA A 337 11.25 12.49 -9.69
N ALA A 338 10.32 12.94 -10.54
CA ALA A 338 9.02 13.47 -10.11
C ALA A 338 8.20 12.40 -9.39
N THR A 339 8.13 11.19 -9.95
CA THR A 339 7.45 10.05 -9.32
C THR A 339 8.07 9.70 -7.97
N GLY A 340 9.40 9.59 -7.88
CA GLY A 340 10.08 9.31 -6.61
C GLY A 340 9.85 10.39 -5.56
N GLY A 341 9.90 11.66 -5.96
CA GLY A 341 9.63 12.78 -5.06
C GLY A 341 8.19 12.82 -4.55
N THR A 342 7.19 12.57 -5.42
CA THR A 342 5.78 12.54 -5.02
C THR A 342 5.44 11.32 -4.16
N LEU A 343 6.06 10.16 -4.39
CA LEU A 343 5.89 8.97 -3.56
C LEU A 343 6.32 9.19 -2.10
N THR A 344 7.27 10.08 -1.84
CA THR A 344 7.64 10.43 -0.46
C THR A 344 6.45 11.00 0.30
N PHE A 345 5.63 11.86 -0.34
CA PHE A 345 4.41 12.40 0.26
C PHE A 345 3.32 11.34 0.41
N THR A 346 3.22 10.40 -0.53
CA THR A 346 2.35 9.22 -0.42
C THR A 346 2.71 8.41 0.84
N PHE A 347 3.96 8.08 1.04
CA PHE A 347 4.39 7.35 2.25
C PHE A 347 4.21 8.16 3.54
N LEU A 348 4.42 9.48 3.48
CA LEU A 348 4.15 10.35 4.62
C LEU A 348 2.66 10.32 5.02
N GLY A 349 1.75 10.31 4.04
CA GLY A 349 0.32 10.13 4.28
C GLY A 349 -0.01 8.80 4.95
N VAL A 350 0.65 7.73 4.55
CA VAL A 350 0.51 6.42 5.20
C VAL A 350 1.05 6.43 6.64
N VAL A 351 2.17 7.11 6.88
CA VAL A 351 2.78 7.21 8.23
C VAL A 351 1.86 7.98 9.18
N ILE A 352 1.17 9.01 8.71
CA ILE A 352 0.34 9.89 9.54
C ILE A 352 -1.13 9.40 9.62
N GLY A 353 -1.68 8.89 8.53
CA GLY A 353 -3.11 8.56 8.42
C GLY A 353 -3.61 7.58 9.46
N PRO A 354 -3.08 6.34 9.52
CA PRO A 354 -3.57 5.34 10.47
C PRO A 354 -3.40 5.73 11.94
N PRO A 355 -2.27 6.33 12.40
CA PRO A 355 -2.19 6.82 13.77
C PRO A 355 -3.22 7.91 14.09
N LEU A 356 -3.45 8.85 13.16
CA LEU A 356 -4.49 9.87 13.33
C LEU A 356 -5.88 9.26 13.42
N PHE A 357 -6.20 8.30 12.55
CA PHE A 357 -7.45 7.55 12.60
C PHE A 357 -7.62 6.85 13.97
N GLY A 358 -6.59 6.13 14.44
CA GLY A 358 -6.60 5.45 15.72
C GLY A 358 -6.75 6.39 16.91
N ALA A 359 -6.06 7.55 16.88
CA ALA A 359 -6.18 8.58 17.92
C ALA A 359 -7.61 9.15 18.01
N LEU A 360 -8.23 9.47 16.85
CA LEU A 360 -9.61 9.91 16.78
C LEU A 360 -10.58 8.83 17.27
N SER A 361 -10.37 7.58 16.87
CA SER A 361 -11.20 6.46 17.32
C SER A 361 -11.13 6.29 18.85
N THR A 362 -9.95 6.42 19.44
CA THR A 362 -9.77 6.36 20.89
C THR A 362 -10.42 7.55 21.59
N LEU A 363 -10.28 8.76 21.05
CA LEU A 363 -10.84 9.97 21.63
C LEU A 363 -12.37 9.96 21.67
N PHE A 364 -13.00 9.46 20.61
CA PHE A 364 -14.47 9.42 20.49
C PHE A 364 -15.09 8.08 20.90
N GLY A 365 -14.29 7.08 21.24
CA GLY A 365 -14.76 5.77 21.67
C GLY A 365 -15.40 4.92 20.57
N THR A 366 -15.20 5.25 19.29
CA THR A 366 -15.74 4.52 18.13
C THR A 366 -14.83 4.68 16.91
N TYR A 367 -14.63 3.63 16.15
CA TYR A 367 -13.91 3.68 14.86
C TYR A 367 -14.69 4.45 13.79
N GLY A 368 -15.99 4.61 13.95
CA GLY A 368 -16.83 5.47 13.11
C GLY A 368 -16.30 6.91 13.02
N ALA A 369 -15.73 7.47 14.11
CA ALA A 369 -15.12 8.80 14.11
C ALA A 369 -13.94 8.90 13.14
N GLY A 370 -13.12 7.86 13.03
CA GLY A 370 -12.05 7.78 12.04
C GLY A 370 -12.57 7.84 10.61
N PHE A 371 -13.66 7.13 10.29
CA PHE A 371 -14.28 7.18 8.95
C PHE A 371 -14.85 8.57 8.61
N TRP A 372 -15.40 9.30 9.58
CA TRP A 372 -15.81 10.70 9.38
C TRP A 372 -14.62 11.60 9.05
N ALA A 373 -13.47 11.41 9.70
CA ALA A 373 -12.25 12.13 9.37
C ALA A 373 -11.78 11.80 7.94
N LEU A 374 -11.85 10.52 7.52
CA LEU A 374 -11.53 10.14 6.13
C LEU A 374 -12.49 10.81 5.13
N ALA A 375 -13.78 10.91 5.45
CA ALA A 375 -14.75 11.60 4.62
C ALA A 375 -14.41 13.09 4.47
N ALA A 376 -14.03 13.77 5.57
CA ALA A 376 -13.61 15.16 5.54
C ALA A 376 -12.34 15.38 4.71
N ILE A 377 -11.31 14.55 4.90
CA ILE A 377 -10.05 14.59 4.14
C ILE A 377 -10.30 14.39 2.65
N SER A 378 -11.11 13.38 2.29
CA SER A 378 -11.46 13.09 0.89
C SER A 378 -12.28 14.21 0.26
N SER A 379 -13.21 14.80 1.01
CA SER A 379 -14.00 15.97 0.55
C SER A 379 -13.12 17.18 0.28
N LEU A 380 -12.16 17.45 1.16
CA LEU A 380 -11.18 18.53 0.95
C LEU A 380 -10.35 18.29 -0.30
N CYS A 381 -9.85 17.08 -0.49
CA CYS A 381 -9.09 16.70 -1.68
C CYS A 381 -9.92 16.84 -2.95
N SER A 382 -11.18 16.39 -2.92
CA SER A 382 -12.14 16.55 -4.03
C SER A 382 -12.32 18.01 -4.40
N LEU A 383 -12.59 18.88 -3.43
CA LEU A 383 -12.77 20.32 -3.65
C LEU A 383 -11.54 20.97 -4.27
N VAL A 384 -10.34 20.61 -3.81
CA VAL A 384 -9.08 21.10 -4.37
C VAL A 384 -8.94 20.68 -5.83
N LEU A 385 -9.15 19.40 -6.13
CA LEU A 385 -9.00 18.86 -7.48
C LEU A 385 -10.03 19.43 -8.47
N TRP A 386 -11.28 19.63 -8.06
CA TRP A 386 -12.33 20.24 -8.91
C TRP A 386 -12.07 21.74 -9.20
N ARG A 387 -11.40 22.45 -8.29
CA ARG A 387 -11.04 23.88 -8.47
C ARG A 387 -9.77 24.09 -9.31
N LEU A 388 -8.95 23.08 -9.50
CA LEU A 388 -7.78 23.18 -10.36
C LEU A 388 -8.24 23.32 -11.82
N LYS A 389 -7.74 24.35 -12.50
CA LYS A 389 -7.94 24.47 -13.94
C LYS A 389 -7.23 23.31 -14.64
N PRO A 390 -7.86 22.67 -15.64
CA PRO A 390 -7.17 21.66 -16.43
C PRO A 390 -5.86 22.24 -16.97
N SER A 391 -4.78 21.45 -16.90
CA SER A 391 -3.54 21.80 -17.57
C SER A 391 -3.81 21.92 -19.07
N PRO A 392 -3.35 22.96 -19.79
CA PRO A 392 -3.52 23.02 -21.22
C PRO A 392 -2.94 21.73 -21.83
N SER A 393 -3.77 21.03 -22.59
CA SER A 393 -3.34 19.89 -23.39
C SER A 393 -2.37 20.42 -24.45
N ASN A 394 -1.08 20.13 -24.34
CA ASN A 394 -0.18 20.23 -25.48
C ASN A 394 -0.51 19.18 -26.52
#